data_179e1a596d752f4a5c9fd7ad51f00465
#
_entry.id   179e1a596d752f4a5c9fd7ad51f00465
#
_cell.length_a   1.000
_cell.length_b   1.000
_cell.length_c   1.000
_cell.angle_alpha   90.00
_cell.angle_beta   90.00
_cell.angle_gamma   90.00
#
_symmetry.space_group_name_H-M   'P 1'
#
loop_
_entity.id
_entity.type
_entity.pdbx_description
1 polymer ?
#
loop_
_entity_poly.entity_id
_entity_poly.type
_entity_poly.pdbx_seq_one_letter_code
_entity_poly.pdbx_strand_id
1 'polypeptide(L)'
;MPGGASAEPALHQPANVGDAKNAATRYHDDGGYGRDIDAVTKAAGRWIARRAGEVARPAMVFDIDDTALSNWQVIEDDDYGRIIGGPCPALPERACGWAAWDLRAGTPAIVQTLALYREAKRLGIAVFFITGRGESQRGATVRNLAATGFGGYDGLAMVPRGAHFASAADFKAPQRAAIEAKGFRIIANIGDQPSDLAGGHAERRFLLPNPFYRIP
;
A
#
# COMPACT_ATOMS: atom_id res chain seq x y z
N MET A 1 -20.48 0.01 -59.93
CA MET A 1 -19.65 -0.91 -59.11
C MET A 1 -19.51 -0.30 -57.74
N PRO A 2 -20.15 -0.82 -56.69
CA PRO A 2 -19.89 -0.32 -55.35
C PRO A 2 -18.56 -0.89 -54.88
N GLY A 3 -17.62 0.01 -54.52
CA GLY A 3 -16.33 -0.35 -53.96
C GLY A 3 -16.52 -1.07 -52.61
N GLY A 4 -16.08 -2.29 -52.54
CA GLY A 4 -16.05 -3.06 -51.32
C GLY A 4 -15.08 -2.39 -50.33
N ALA A 5 -15.64 -1.91 -49.20
CA ALA A 5 -14.81 -1.53 -48.06
C ALA A 5 -14.11 -2.78 -47.57
N SER A 6 -12.80 -2.85 -47.76
CA SER A 6 -11.96 -3.89 -47.12
C SER A 6 -12.03 -3.64 -45.62
N ALA A 7 -12.61 -4.58 -44.86
CA ALA A 7 -12.55 -4.54 -43.40
C ALA A 7 -11.07 -4.60 -42.96
N GLU A 8 -10.65 -3.62 -42.17
CA GLU A 8 -9.34 -3.65 -41.55
C GLU A 8 -9.23 -4.89 -40.63
N PRO A 9 -8.06 -5.56 -40.61
CA PRO A 9 -7.88 -6.71 -39.74
C PRO A 9 -8.02 -6.28 -38.28
N ALA A 10 -8.79 -7.02 -37.48
CA ALA A 10 -8.91 -6.79 -36.05
C ALA A 10 -7.54 -7.03 -35.37
N LEU A 11 -6.95 -5.97 -34.82
CA LEU A 11 -5.70 -6.06 -34.08
C LEU A 11 -5.98 -6.47 -32.64
N HIS A 12 -5.33 -7.54 -32.16
CA HIS A 12 -5.41 -8.03 -30.78
C HIS A 12 -4.24 -7.50 -29.92
N GLN A 13 -3.81 -6.26 -30.17
CA GLN A 13 -2.76 -5.63 -29.34
C GLN A 13 -3.30 -5.29 -27.94
N PRO A 14 -2.47 -5.35 -26.90
CA PRO A 14 -2.83 -4.86 -25.56
C PRO A 14 -3.09 -3.35 -25.57
N ALA A 15 -3.68 -2.84 -24.48
CA ALA A 15 -3.86 -1.39 -24.31
C ALA A 15 -2.51 -0.67 -24.40
N ASN A 16 -2.53 0.54 -24.98
CA ASN A 16 -1.32 1.36 -25.08
C ASN A 16 -0.85 1.78 -23.69
N VAL A 17 0.43 1.56 -23.39
CA VAL A 17 1.02 1.88 -22.08
C VAL A 17 0.97 3.37 -21.78
N GLY A 18 1.21 4.24 -22.78
CA GLY A 18 1.12 5.68 -22.63
C GLY A 18 -0.29 6.14 -22.25
N ASP A 19 -1.32 5.56 -22.89
CA ASP A 19 -2.72 5.86 -22.54
C ASP A 19 -3.06 5.41 -21.12
N ALA A 20 -2.54 4.26 -20.70
CA ALA A 20 -2.73 3.75 -19.33
C ALA A 20 -2.05 4.66 -18.31
N LYS A 21 -0.81 5.12 -18.54
CA LYS A 21 -0.11 6.08 -17.69
C LYS A 21 -0.90 7.39 -17.59
N ASN A 22 -1.30 7.96 -18.72
CA ASN A 22 -2.10 9.19 -18.76
C ASN A 22 -3.44 9.05 -17.99
N ALA A 23 -4.07 7.90 -18.07
CA ALA A 23 -5.30 7.63 -17.32
C ALA A 23 -5.02 7.54 -15.82
N ALA A 24 -3.93 6.89 -15.40
CA ALA A 24 -3.52 6.78 -14.00
C ALA A 24 -3.16 8.16 -13.41
N THR A 25 -2.42 9.01 -14.17
CA THR A 25 -2.10 10.39 -13.78
C THR A 25 -3.40 11.18 -13.55
N ARG A 26 -4.31 11.20 -14.53
CA ARG A 26 -5.59 11.91 -14.37
C ARG A 26 -6.40 11.39 -13.18
N TYR A 27 -6.45 10.08 -12.97
CA TYR A 27 -7.15 9.48 -11.83
C TYR A 27 -6.62 9.98 -10.49
N HIS A 28 -5.30 10.16 -10.37
CA HIS A 28 -4.68 10.76 -9.19
C HIS A 28 -5.01 12.26 -9.10
N ASP A 29 -4.71 13.04 -10.14
CA ASP A 29 -4.71 14.51 -10.12
C ASP A 29 -6.12 15.10 -10.07
N ASP A 30 -7.12 14.44 -10.71
CA ASP A 30 -8.54 14.80 -10.62
C ASP A 30 -9.18 14.38 -9.30
N GLY A 31 -8.40 13.85 -8.36
CA GLY A 31 -8.84 13.43 -7.04
C GLY A 31 -9.63 12.12 -7.00
N GLY A 32 -9.71 11.37 -8.09
CA GLY A 32 -10.36 10.05 -8.16
C GLY A 32 -9.74 9.08 -7.17
N TYR A 33 -8.42 9.00 -7.17
CA TYR A 33 -7.64 8.18 -6.25
C TYR A 33 -7.97 8.46 -4.78
N GLY A 34 -7.94 9.74 -4.38
CA GLY A 34 -8.27 10.15 -3.01
C GLY A 34 -9.72 9.85 -2.61
N ARG A 35 -10.70 10.00 -3.54
CA ARG A 35 -12.10 9.66 -3.29
C ARG A 35 -12.31 8.16 -3.08
N ASP A 36 -11.63 7.33 -3.85
CA ASP A 36 -11.78 5.87 -3.73
C ASP A 36 -11.09 5.34 -2.47
N ILE A 37 -9.92 5.89 -2.08
CA ILE A 37 -9.31 5.61 -0.77
C ILE A 37 -10.28 6.00 0.36
N ASP A 38 -10.91 7.17 0.29
CA ASP A 38 -11.87 7.64 1.28
C ASP A 38 -13.07 6.69 1.41
N ALA A 39 -13.59 6.19 0.29
CA ALA A 39 -14.69 5.22 0.29
C ALA A 39 -14.31 3.92 1.03
N VAL A 40 -13.13 3.37 0.77
CA VAL A 40 -12.63 2.15 1.40
C VAL A 40 -12.34 2.38 2.88
N THR A 41 -11.65 3.47 3.25
CA THR A 41 -11.30 3.77 4.65
C THR A 41 -12.53 4.08 5.49
N LYS A 42 -13.55 4.75 4.94
CA LYS A 42 -14.86 4.91 5.59
C LYS A 42 -15.58 3.58 5.82
N ALA A 43 -15.52 2.66 4.85
CA ALA A 43 -16.08 1.32 5.02
C ALA A 43 -15.35 0.53 6.12
N ALA A 44 -14.02 0.62 6.17
CA ALA A 44 -13.21 0.03 7.23
C ALA A 44 -13.53 0.67 8.59
N GLY A 45 -13.64 1.99 8.67
CA GLY A 45 -14.00 2.72 9.89
C GLY A 45 -15.35 2.28 10.47
N ARG A 46 -16.38 2.16 9.63
CA ARG A 46 -17.69 1.63 10.05
C ARG A 46 -17.61 0.19 10.56
N TRP A 47 -16.76 -0.61 9.96
CA TRP A 47 -16.57 -2.00 10.39
C TRP A 47 -15.87 -2.07 11.74
N ILE A 48 -14.73 -1.41 11.93
CA ILE A 48 -13.97 -1.45 13.18
C ILE A 48 -14.75 -0.84 14.35
N ALA A 49 -15.52 0.24 14.10
CA ALA A 49 -16.35 0.88 15.13
C ALA A 49 -17.42 -0.08 15.71
N ARG A 50 -17.98 -0.97 14.88
CA ARG A 50 -18.92 -2.01 15.36
C ARG A 50 -18.19 -3.17 16.02
N ARG A 51 -17.08 -3.61 15.40
CA ARG A 51 -16.46 -4.88 15.77
C ARG A 51 -15.54 -4.81 16.99
N ALA A 52 -14.91 -3.65 17.24
CA ALA A 52 -13.90 -3.50 18.29
C ALA A 52 -14.40 -3.89 19.69
N GLY A 53 -15.64 -3.52 20.04
CA GLY A 53 -16.22 -3.85 21.36
C GLY A 53 -16.72 -5.28 21.51
N GLU A 54 -16.76 -6.05 20.42
CA GLU A 54 -17.31 -7.42 20.40
C GLU A 54 -16.22 -8.51 20.55
N VAL A 55 -14.95 -8.13 20.49
CA VAL A 55 -13.82 -9.07 20.54
C VAL A 55 -12.81 -8.67 21.61
N ALA A 56 -12.26 -9.67 22.28
CA ALA A 56 -11.12 -9.44 23.15
C ALA A 56 -9.87 -9.14 22.32
N ARG A 57 -9.07 -8.13 22.74
CA ARG A 57 -7.80 -7.75 22.09
C ARG A 57 -7.92 -7.53 20.58
N PRO A 58 -8.80 -6.62 20.12
CA PRO A 58 -8.92 -6.33 18.69
C PRO A 58 -7.63 -5.75 18.14
N ALA A 59 -7.27 -6.17 16.93
CA ALA A 59 -6.11 -5.66 16.21
C ALA A 59 -6.48 -5.29 14.78
N MET A 60 -5.67 -4.40 14.21
CA MET A 60 -5.74 -3.99 12.82
C MET A 60 -4.35 -4.04 12.20
N VAL A 61 -4.26 -4.46 10.95
CA VAL A 61 -3.01 -4.52 10.20
C VAL A 61 -3.08 -3.56 9.04
N PHE A 62 -2.00 -2.81 8.85
CA PHE A 62 -1.78 -1.94 7.69
C PHE A 62 -0.50 -2.35 6.96
N ASP A 63 -0.53 -2.29 5.65
CA ASP A 63 0.66 -2.10 4.83
C ASP A 63 1.16 -0.65 4.94
N ILE A 64 2.33 -0.34 4.39
CA ILE A 64 2.92 0.99 4.44
C ILE A 64 2.85 1.70 3.09
N ASP A 65 3.45 1.11 2.04
CA ASP A 65 3.63 1.75 0.75
C ASP A 65 2.30 1.85 0.00
N ASP A 66 1.92 3.08 -0.38
CA ASP A 66 0.62 3.41 -0.98
C ASP A 66 -0.61 2.93 -0.20
N THR A 67 -0.37 2.61 1.08
CA THR A 67 -1.40 2.31 2.08
C THR A 67 -1.39 3.34 3.21
N ALA A 68 -0.31 3.45 3.99
CA ALA A 68 -0.12 4.48 5.01
C ALA A 68 0.58 5.71 4.45
N LEU A 69 1.60 5.51 3.62
CA LEU A 69 2.45 6.54 3.02
C LEU A 69 2.27 6.55 1.50
N SER A 70 2.18 7.75 0.90
CA SER A 70 2.01 7.91 -0.54
C SER A 70 3.35 7.98 -1.26
N ASN A 71 3.60 7.07 -2.15
CA ASN A 71 4.78 7.07 -3.01
C ASN A 71 4.54 7.76 -4.37
N TRP A 72 3.46 8.51 -4.50
CA TRP A 72 3.08 9.15 -5.76
C TRP A 72 4.24 9.87 -6.45
N GLN A 73 5.02 10.64 -5.70
CA GLN A 73 6.13 11.40 -6.26
C GLN A 73 7.18 10.50 -6.94
N VAL A 74 7.60 9.41 -6.29
CA VAL A 74 8.59 8.50 -6.90
C VAL A 74 7.98 7.72 -8.06
N ILE A 75 6.69 7.39 -8.00
CA ILE A 75 5.98 6.72 -9.10
C ILE A 75 5.97 7.60 -10.34
N GLU A 76 5.67 8.89 -10.19
CA GLU A 76 5.67 9.88 -11.28
C GLU A 76 7.08 10.16 -11.80
N ASP A 77 8.04 10.39 -10.90
CA ASP A 77 9.44 10.66 -11.24
C ASP A 77 10.11 9.50 -11.99
N ASP A 78 9.74 8.26 -11.68
CA ASP A 78 10.23 7.04 -12.34
C ASP A 78 9.36 6.61 -13.54
N ASP A 79 8.48 7.48 -14.03
CA ASP A 79 7.58 7.21 -15.16
C ASP A 79 6.81 5.89 -15.01
N TYR A 80 6.27 5.63 -13.80
CA TYR A 80 5.58 4.39 -13.42
C TYR A 80 6.47 3.14 -13.42
N GLY A 81 7.79 3.31 -13.57
CA GLY A 81 8.76 2.23 -13.40
C GLY A 81 8.98 1.93 -11.92
N ARG A 82 8.83 0.66 -11.52
CA ARG A 82 9.17 0.25 -10.15
C ARG A 82 10.65 -0.14 -10.08
N ILE A 83 11.51 0.87 -9.99
CA ILE A 83 12.97 0.71 -9.89
C ILE A 83 13.33 0.56 -8.42
N ILE A 84 13.84 -0.61 -8.00
CA ILE A 84 14.11 -0.89 -6.57
C ILE A 84 15.44 -0.30 -6.11
N GLY A 85 16.49 -0.47 -6.90
CA GLY A 85 17.83 -0.03 -6.56
C GLY A 85 18.42 0.84 -7.64
N GLY A 86 19.55 1.46 -7.32
CA GLY A 86 20.33 2.25 -8.25
C GLY A 86 20.64 3.64 -7.69
N PRO A 87 21.81 4.19 -8.06
CA PRO A 87 22.15 5.59 -7.78
C PRO A 87 21.24 6.50 -8.60
N CYS A 88 21.09 7.74 -8.17
CA CYS A 88 20.47 8.83 -8.92
C CYS A 88 21.52 9.73 -9.61
N PRO A 89 22.27 9.27 -10.58
CA PRO A 89 23.42 10.02 -11.08
C PRO A 89 23.03 11.26 -11.87
N ALA A 90 21.83 11.29 -12.44
CA ALA A 90 21.44 12.33 -13.40
C ALA A 90 20.47 13.37 -12.82
N LEU A 91 19.84 13.10 -11.69
CA LEU A 91 18.81 13.96 -11.11
C LEU A 91 18.93 13.99 -9.57
N PRO A 92 19.90 14.74 -9.02
CA PRO A 92 20.19 14.73 -7.59
C PRO A 92 19.01 15.22 -6.72
N GLU A 93 18.04 15.90 -7.32
CA GLU A 93 16.85 16.42 -6.63
C GLU A 93 15.63 15.48 -6.71
N ARG A 94 15.70 14.44 -7.54
CA ARG A 94 14.62 13.45 -7.71
C ARG A 94 14.90 12.17 -6.96
N ALA A 95 13.85 11.46 -6.60
CA ALA A 95 13.97 10.13 -6.03
C ALA A 95 14.44 9.14 -7.11
N CYS A 96 15.39 8.30 -6.77
CA CYS A 96 15.97 7.35 -7.68
C CYS A 96 15.79 5.96 -7.12
N GLY A 97 14.75 5.35 -7.53
CA GLY A 97 14.33 4.07 -7.06
C GLY A 97 13.81 4.08 -5.62
N TRP A 98 13.02 3.09 -5.33
CA TRP A 98 12.25 2.98 -4.10
C TRP A 98 13.11 2.86 -2.85
N ALA A 99 14.26 2.16 -2.92
CA ALA A 99 15.14 2.02 -1.75
C ALA A 99 15.73 3.37 -1.31
N ALA A 100 16.13 4.21 -2.25
CA ALA A 100 16.65 5.55 -1.96
C ALA A 100 15.53 6.48 -1.47
N TRP A 101 14.35 6.40 -2.09
CA TRP A 101 13.16 7.14 -1.66
C TRP A 101 12.79 6.83 -0.21
N ASP A 102 12.67 5.55 0.14
CA ASP A 102 12.33 5.11 1.50
C ASP A 102 13.32 5.60 2.56
N LEU A 103 14.62 5.61 2.23
CA LEU A 103 15.67 6.06 3.15
C LEU A 103 15.63 7.57 3.43
N ARG A 104 15.03 8.38 2.57
CA ARG A 104 14.80 9.83 2.80
C ARG A 104 13.86 10.07 3.98
N ALA A 105 12.97 9.13 4.29
CA ALA A 105 11.98 9.24 5.36
C ALA A 105 11.09 10.50 5.26
N GLY A 106 10.81 10.95 4.03
CA GLY A 106 10.03 12.15 3.74
C GLY A 106 8.71 11.87 3.00
N THR A 107 8.31 10.61 2.90
CA THR A 107 7.09 10.20 2.22
C THR A 107 5.86 10.69 2.99
N PRO A 108 4.91 11.43 2.34
CA PRO A 108 3.75 11.99 3.02
C PRO A 108 2.73 10.89 3.42
N ALA A 109 1.91 11.19 4.43
CA ALA A 109 0.79 10.33 4.81
C ALA A 109 -0.32 10.35 3.77
N ILE A 110 -0.97 9.20 3.55
CA ILE A 110 -2.30 9.14 2.96
C ILE A 110 -3.29 9.56 4.06
N VAL A 111 -3.86 10.76 3.92
CA VAL A 111 -4.62 11.40 5.00
C VAL A 111 -5.85 10.61 5.44
N GLN A 112 -6.50 9.90 4.52
CA GLN A 112 -7.68 9.07 4.80
C GLN A 112 -7.29 7.84 5.64
N THR A 113 -6.16 7.24 5.33
CA THR A 113 -5.63 6.09 6.09
C THR A 113 -5.13 6.52 7.46
N LEU A 114 -4.52 7.70 7.56
CA LEU A 114 -4.14 8.29 8.84
C LEU A 114 -5.36 8.56 9.72
N ALA A 115 -6.46 9.04 9.16
CA ALA A 115 -7.70 9.22 9.91
C ALA A 115 -8.25 7.88 10.43
N LEU A 116 -8.23 6.83 9.60
CA LEU A 116 -8.61 5.47 10.01
C LEU A 116 -7.69 4.92 11.11
N TYR A 117 -6.38 5.14 11.00
CA TYR A 117 -5.40 4.78 12.03
C TYR A 117 -5.72 5.42 13.39
N ARG A 118 -5.98 6.74 13.39
CA ARG A 118 -6.33 7.50 14.60
C ARG A 118 -7.62 7.00 15.21
N GLU A 119 -8.61 6.67 14.40
CA GLU A 119 -9.86 6.08 14.87
C GLU A 119 -9.64 4.70 15.49
N ALA A 120 -8.83 3.85 14.88
CA ALA A 120 -8.47 2.55 15.45
C ALA A 120 -7.80 2.72 16.84
N LYS A 121 -6.85 3.64 16.98
CA LYS A 121 -6.20 3.93 18.27
C LYS A 121 -7.19 4.48 19.30
N ARG A 122 -8.12 5.36 18.91
CA ARG A 122 -9.17 5.89 19.78
C ARG A 122 -10.12 4.78 20.30
N LEU A 123 -10.36 3.76 19.49
CA LEU A 123 -11.19 2.60 19.86
C LEU A 123 -10.41 1.54 20.67
N GLY A 124 -9.14 1.78 21.01
CA GLY A 124 -8.31 0.81 21.75
C GLY A 124 -7.89 -0.40 20.93
N ILE A 125 -7.95 -0.31 19.60
CA ILE A 125 -7.51 -1.36 18.69
C ILE A 125 -6.00 -1.32 18.60
N ALA A 126 -5.33 -2.46 18.81
CA ALA A 126 -3.89 -2.60 18.57
C ALA A 126 -3.60 -2.49 17.07
N VAL A 127 -2.59 -1.72 16.69
CA VAL A 127 -2.24 -1.50 15.29
C VAL A 127 -0.86 -2.06 14.97
N PHE A 128 -0.79 -2.87 13.94
CA PHE A 128 0.43 -3.46 13.43
C PHE A 128 0.67 -3.02 11.98
N PHE A 129 1.93 -2.71 11.66
CA PHE A 129 2.37 -2.54 10.29
C PHE A 129 3.12 -3.78 9.80
N ILE A 130 2.81 -4.23 8.58
CA ILE A 130 3.52 -5.33 7.90
C ILE A 130 3.85 -4.86 6.49
N THR A 131 5.13 -4.66 6.19
CA THR A 131 5.58 -4.05 4.94
C THR A 131 6.59 -4.91 4.20
N GLY A 132 6.61 -4.79 2.87
CA GLY A 132 7.67 -5.35 2.01
C GLY A 132 9.02 -4.65 2.12
N ARG A 133 9.11 -3.53 2.85
CA ARG A 133 10.40 -2.86 3.11
C ARG A 133 11.33 -3.77 3.92
N GLY A 134 12.63 -3.71 3.59
CA GLY A 134 13.63 -4.53 4.27
C GLY A 134 14.05 -3.96 5.63
N GLU A 135 14.53 -4.82 6.52
CA GLU A 135 15.05 -4.45 7.86
C GLU A 135 16.16 -3.39 7.82
N SER A 136 16.90 -3.25 6.73
CA SER A 136 17.89 -2.19 6.55
C SER A 136 17.29 -0.79 6.49
N GLN A 137 16.00 -0.68 6.17
CA GLN A 137 15.25 0.57 6.05
C GLN A 137 14.47 0.91 7.33
N ARG A 138 14.53 0.06 8.38
CA ARG A 138 13.72 0.21 9.61
C ARG A 138 13.83 1.60 10.23
N GLY A 139 15.03 2.11 10.39
CA GLY A 139 15.25 3.42 11.01
C GLY A 139 14.58 4.56 10.26
N ALA A 140 14.67 4.56 8.93
CA ALA A 140 14.01 5.55 8.08
C ALA A 140 12.48 5.40 8.12
N THR A 141 11.98 4.16 8.03
CA THR A 141 10.55 3.86 8.07
C THR A 141 9.91 4.31 9.39
N VAL A 142 10.55 4.01 10.53
CA VAL A 142 10.07 4.45 11.86
C VAL A 142 10.02 5.97 11.97
N ARG A 143 11.07 6.67 11.52
CA ARG A 143 11.08 8.14 11.50
C ARG A 143 9.97 8.71 10.64
N ASN A 144 9.75 8.15 9.44
CA ASN A 144 8.72 8.62 8.53
C ASN A 144 7.31 8.41 9.11
N LEU A 145 7.01 7.21 9.63
CA LEU A 145 5.72 6.94 10.28
C LEU A 145 5.47 7.89 11.46
N ALA A 146 6.49 8.14 12.30
CA ALA A 146 6.34 9.07 13.43
C ALA A 146 6.10 10.51 12.95
N ALA A 147 6.87 10.99 11.97
CA ALA A 147 6.75 12.35 11.44
C ALA A 147 5.39 12.62 10.76
N THR A 148 4.76 11.57 10.20
CA THR A 148 3.47 11.66 9.51
C THR A 148 2.27 11.37 10.40
N GLY A 149 2.48 11.07 11.69
CA GLY A 149 1.42 10.91 12.67
C GLY A 149 0.95 9.46 12.90
N PHE A 150 1.67 8.48 12.39
CA PHE A 150 1.45 7.05 12.67
C PHE A 150 2.26 6.55 13.87
N GLY A 151 2.54 7.39 14.85
CA GLY A 151 3.27 6.99 16.06
C GLY A 151 2.41 6.19 17.04
N GLY A 152 3.04 5.34 17.87
CA GLY A 152 2.34 4.58 18.92
C GLY A 152 1.61 3.32 18.40
N TYR A 153 2.06 2.74 17.30
CA TYR A 153 1.63 1.41 16.84
C TYR A 153 2.22 0.30 17.73
N ASP A 154 1.60 -0.87 17.68
CA ASP A 154 1.90 -1.99 18.59
C ASP A 154 2.94 -2.97 18.01
N GLY A 155 3.24 -2.87 16.71
CA GLY A 155 4.30 -3.64 16.07
C GLY A 155 4.55 -3.27 14.62
N LEU A 156 5.78 -3.54 14.16
CA LEU A 156 6.23 -3.33 12.78
C LEU A 156 7.03 -4.55 12.33
N ALA A 157 6.51 -5.28 11.34
CA ALA A 157 7.19 -6.38 10.68
C ALA A 157 7.73 -5.93 9.32
N MET A 158 9.01 -6.18 9.09
CA MET A 158 9.75 -5.85 7.88
C MET A 158 10.48 -7.08 7.37
N VAL A 159 10.77 -7.13 6.08
CA VAL A 159 11.47 -8.28 5.47
C VAL A 159 12.86 -8.43 6.06
N PRO A 160 13.21 -9.60 6.65
CA PRO A 160 14.53 -9.84 7.22
C PRO A 160 15.65 -9.69 6.19
N ARG A 161 16.84 -9.30 6.64
CA ARG A 161 18.01 -9.18 5.77
C ARG A 161 18.30 -10.50 5.06
N GLY A 162 18.49 -10.44 3.75
CA GLY A 162 18.79 -11.62 2.92
C GLY A 162 17.64 -12.58 2.70
N ALA A 163 16.44 -12.32 3.26
CA ALA A 163 15.27 -13.13 2.96
C ALA A 163 14.69 -12.77 1.60
N HIS A 164 14.25 -13.79 0.88
CA HIS A 164 13.56 -13.68 -0.39
C HIS A 164 12.27 -14.48 -0.33
N PHE A 165 11.18 -13.92 -0.83
CA PHE A 165 9.87 -14.53 -0.87
C PHE A 165 9.36 -14.55 -2.31
N ALA A 166 8.64 -15.58 -2.71
CA ALA A 166 8.07 -15.68 -4.06
C ALA A 166 6.96 -14.64 -4.28
N SER A 167 6.25 -14.30 -3.20
CA SER A 167 5.24 -13.23 -3.20
C SER A 167 5.26 -12.46 -1.89
N ALA A 168 4.69 -11.25 -1.88
CA ALA A 168 4.51 -10.51 -0.64
C ALA A 168 3.61 -11.26 0.37
N ALA A 169 2.67 -12.06 -0.10
CA ALA A 169 1.80 -12.86 0.75
C ALA A 169 2.58 -13.91 1.57
N ASP A 170 3.64 -14.50 1.00
CA ASP A 170 4.46 -15.50 1.68
C ASP A 170 5.20 -14.95 2.91
N PHE A 171 5.45 -13.65 2.91
CA PHE A 171 5.96 -12.94 4.08
C PHE A 171 4.82 -12.45 4.99
N LYS A 172 3.81 -11.78 4.43
CA LYS A 172 2.82 -11.03 5.22
C LYS A 172 1.81 -11.93 5.96
N ALA A 173 1.40 -13.06 5.36
CA ALA A 173 0.45 -13.97 6.01
C ALA A 173 1.02 -14.61 7.29
N PRO A 174 2.25 -15.15 7.32
CA PRO A 174 2.87 -15.63 8.57
C PRO A 174 2.99 -14.55 9.66
N GLN A 175 3.24 -13.27 9.29
CA GLN A 175 3.28 -12.20 10.28
C GLN A 175 1.91 -11.95 10.91
N ARG A 176 0.82 -12.00 10.13
CA ARG A 176 -0.54 -11.92 10.67
C ARG A 176 -0.85 -13.10 11.59
N ALA A 177 -0.48 -14.33 11.18
CA ALA A 177 -0.61 -15.51 12.04
C ALA A 177 0.14 -15.36 13.37
N ALA A 178 1.36 -14.80 13.35
CA ALA A 178 2.14 -14.54 14.56
C ALA A 178 1.50 -13.48 15.48
N ILE A 179 0.76 -12.51 14.93
CA ILE A 179 -0.03 -11.56 15.72
C ILE A 179 -1.20 -12.29 16.40
N GLU A 180 -1.93 -13.14 15.69
CA GLU A 180 -3.02 -13.93 16.25
C GLU A 180 -2.52 -14.91 17.32
N ALA A 181 -1.36 -15.52 17.12
CA ALA A 181 -0.74 -16.42 18.11
C ALA A 181 -0.39 -15.71 19.44
N LYS A 182 -0.25 -14.38 19.43
CA LYS A 182 -0.11 -13.56 20.65
C LYS A 182 -1.46 -13.24 21.32
N GLY A 183 -2.55 -13.82 20.84
CA GLY A 183 -3.90 -13.65 21.36
C GLY A 183 -4.64 -12.42 20.87
N PHE A 184 -4.17 -11.75 19.83
CA PHE A 184 -4.91 -10.69 19.15
C PHE A 184 -5.91 -11.27 18.15
N ARG A 185 -7.02 -10.56 17.95
CA ARG A 185 -7.95 -10.84 16.86
C ARG A 185 -7.83 -9.74 15.81
N ILE A 186 -7.28 -10.08 14.65
CA ILE A 186 -7.16 -9.12 13.55
C ILE A 186 -8.53 -8.93 12.91
N ILE A 187 -9.22 -7.85 13.30
CA ILE A 187 -10.55 -7.53 12.78
C ILE A 187 -10.51 -6.87 11.40
N ALA A 188 -9.41 -6.22 11.04
CA ALA A 188 -9.25 -5.58 9.73
C ALA A 188 -7.79 -5.66 9.26
N ASN A 189 -7.61 -5.90 7.94
CA ASN A 189 -6.34 -5.83 7.25
C ASN A 189 -6.47 -4.90 6.04
N ILE A 190 -5.62 -3.88 5.95
CA ILE A 190 -5.64 -2.82 4.95
C ILE A 190 -4.36 -2.90 4.12
N GLY A 191 -4.48 -2.87 2.80
CA GLY A 191 -3.36 -2.86 1.86
C GLY A 191 -3.83 -2.42 0.48
N ASP A 192 -2.91 -1.99 -0.37
CA ASP A 192 -3.17 -1.57 -1.75
C ASP A 192 -2.91 -2.67 -2.78
N GLN A 193 -2.21 -3.75 -2.36
CA GLN A 193 -1.96 -4.90 -3.22
C GLN A 193 -2.79 -6.12 -2.79
N PRO A 194 -3.31 -6.93 -3.72
CA PRO A 194 -3.96 -8.19 -3.38
C PRO A 194 -3.09 -9.13 -2.53
N SER A 195 -1.77 -9.10 -2.75
CA SER A 195 -0.79 -9.89 -1.98
C SER A 195 -0.69 -9.47 -0.51
N ASP A 196 -1.00 -8.21 -0.16
CA ASP A 196 -1.08 -7.76 1.25
C ASP A 196 -2.19 -8.45 2.02
N LEU A 197 -3.24 -8.83 1.32
CA LEU A 197 -4.49 -9.31 1.88
C LEU A 197 -4.65 -10.83 1.75
N ALA A 198 -3.79 -11.47 0.94
CA ALA A 198 -3.83 -12.91 0.71
C ALA A 198 -3.33 -13.72 1.92
N GLY A 199 -3.69 -15.01 1.99
CA GLY A 199 -3.23 -15.93 3.02
C GLY A 199 -3.99 -15.88 4.36
N GLY A 200 -5.14 -15.18 4.44
CA GLY A 200 -6.02 -15.19 5.62
C GLY A 200 -5.50 -14.37 6.81
N HIS A 201 -5.86 -14.81 8.02
CA HIS A 201 -5.48 -14.19 9.29
C HIS A 201 -5.98 -12.74 9.43
N ALA A 202 -7.24 -12.50 9.05
CA ALA A 202 -7.99 -11.28 9.33
C ALA A 202 -9.47 -11.53 9.04
N GLU A 203 -10.37 -10.99 9.86
CA GLU A 203 -11.82 -11.14 9.68
C GLU A 203 -12.29 -10.43 8.41
N ARG A 204 -11.75 -9.23 8.14
CA ARG A 204 -12.10 -8.46 6.95
C ARG A 204 -10.89 -7.80 6.31
N ARG A 205 -10.89 -7.82 4.99
CA ARG A 205 -9.84 -7.25 4.13
C ARG A 205 -10.38 -6.03 3.42
N PHE A 206 -9.56 -4.99 3.33
CA PHE A 206 -9.88 -3.74 2.66
C PHE A 206 -8.77 -3.40 1.68
N LEU A 207 -9.06 -3.57 0.39
CA LEU A 207 -8.14 -3.26 -0.69
C LEU A 207 -8.30 -1.79 -1.07
N LEU A 208 -7.22 -1.04 -0.93
CA LEU A 208 -7.12 0.32 -1.46
C LEU A 208 -6.84 0.29 -2.97
N PRO A 209 -7.24 1.31 -3.71
CA PRO A 209 -6.92 1.40 -5.13
C PRO A 209 -5.40 1.59 -5.33
N ASN A 210 -4.81 0.87 -6.28
CA ASN A 210 -3.48 1.13 -6.79
C ASN A 210 -3.42 0.75 -8.28
N PRO A 211 -3.65 1.70 -9.20
CA PRO A 211 -3.51 1.46 -10.63
C PRO A 211 -2.08 1.69 -11.13
N PHE A 212 -1.13 2.04 -10.27
CA PHE A 212 0.18 2.56 -10.66
C PHE A 212 1.23 1.46 -10.85
N TYR A 213 1.20 0.42 -10.03
CA TYR A 213 2.10 -0.73 -10.10
C TYR A 213 1.48 -1.97 -9.48
N ARG A 214 2.13 -3.12 -9.68
CA ARG A 214 1.70 -4.41 -9.13
C ARG A 214 2.84 -5.09 -8.38
N ILE A 215 2.52 -5.59 -7.15
CA ILE A 215 3.37 -6.49 -6.39
C ILE A 215 2.73 -7.89 -6.43
N PRO A 216 3.46 -8.91 -6.91
CA PRO A 216 2.96 -10.29 -6.97
C PRO A 216 2.78 -10.94 -5.58
#